data_a0bc2ca34ffd7166bfd6388d1b872552
#
_entry.id   a0bc2ca34ffd7166bfd6388d1b872552
#
_cell.length_a   1.000
_cell.length_b   1.000
_cell.length_c   1.000
_cell.angle_alpha   90.00
_cell.angle_beta   90.00
_cell.angle_gamma   90.00
#
_symmetry.space_group_name_H-M   'P 1'
#
loop_
_entity.id
_entity.type
_entity.pdbx_description
1 polymer ?
#
loop_
_entity_poly.entity_id
_entity_poly.type
_entity_poly.pdbx_seq_one_letter_code
_entity_poly.pdbx_strand_id
1 'polypeptide(L)'
;IIELFRIPPINKYSFLSFAQDLIIQLKQIGKERTAESYASAYNSFKRFMDNNGDVLLEDVNSNLMIKYEIYLKNCGVCPNSCSYYMRNLRAIYNRAVEKELTQQQYPFKYVYTGIDKTVKRAVSLKTIRQIQNLDLSTNPLIDYARDIFMFSFYTRGMSFIDMAYLKKKDLQNGVLSYRRHKTDQQLFIKWEKPMQKIVDKYNTIESPYLLPIIKNNGKDPRREYKNASHLINRKLKVIGQMLEIPVTLTTYVARHAWANIAKSKNISISVISEAMGHDSENTTRIYLASLDASIVDKANSIILKSL
;
A
#
# COMPACT_ATOMS: atom_id res chain seq x y z
N ILE A 1 -20.71 -15.60 58.84
CA ILE A 1 -19.71 -16.06 57.86
C ILE A 1 -19.96 -15.26 56.58
N ILE A 2 -19.28 -14.14 56.46
CA ILE A 2 -19.30 -13.32 55.25
C ILE A 2 -17.95 -13.57 54.61
N GLU A 3 -17.87 -14.49 53.65
CA GLU A 3 -16.73 -14.58 52.74
C GLU A 3 -16.76 -13.33 51.80
N LEU A 4 -15.91 -12.40 52.13
CA LEU A 4 -15.60 -11.27 51.29
C LEU A 4 -15.16 -11.79 49.91
N PHE A 5 -15.93 -11.52 48.87
CA PHE A 5 -15.50 -11.56 47.51
C PHE A 5 -14.26 -10.64 47.38
N ARG A 6 -13.08 -11.22 47.48
CA ARG A 6 -11.86 -10.53 47.04
C ARG A 6 -11.96 -10.35 45.55
N ILE A 7 -12.34 -9.16 45.12
CA ILE A 7 -12.12 -8.70 43.77
C ILE A 7 -10.60 -8.86 43.53
N PRO A 8 -10.17 -9.70 42.57
CA PRO A 8 -8.75 -9.80 42.29
C PRO A 8 -8.21 -8.41 41.97
N PRO A 9 -6.96 -8.08 42.40
CA PRO A 9 -6.37 -6.79 42.11
C PRO A 9 -6.47 -6.56 40.61
N ILE A 10 -7.12 -5.46 40.21
CA ILE A 10 -7.19 -5.02 38.80
C ILE A 10 -5.74 -4.80 38.40
N ASN A 11 -5.18 -5.75 37.66
CA ASN A 11 -3.88 -5.60 37.08
C ASN A 11 -3.96 -4.42 36.11
N LYS A 12 -3.46 -3.26 36.53
CA LYS A 12 -3.52 -2.01 35.74
C LYS A 12 -2.60 -2.17 34.53
N TYR A 13 -3.17 -2.58 33.42
CA TYR A 13 -2.41 -2.75 32.17
C TYR A 13 -2.11 -1.40 31.53
N SER A 14 -0.83 -1.18 31.22
CA SER A 14 -0.38 -0.06 30.45
C SER A 14 -0.73 -0.24 28.97
N PHE A 15 -1.18 0.82 28.30
CA PHE A 15 -1.54 0.79 26.89
C PHE A 15 -0.33 0.53 25.98
N LEU A 16 0.81 1.17 26.27
CA LEU A 16 2.01 0.99 25.44
C LEU A 16 2.60 -0.42 25.64
N SER A 17 2.61 -0.94 26.87
CA SER A 17 3.06 -2.32 27.13
C SER A 17 2.17 -3.32 26.42
N PHE A 18 0.85 -3.21 26.53
CA PHE A 18 -0.11 -4.06 25.83
C PHE A 18 0.06 -3.99 24.30
N ALA A 19 0.24 -2.79 23.74
CA ALA A 19 0.45 -2.62 22.30
C ALA A 19 1.73 -3.32 21.83
N GLN A 20 2.80 -3.24 22.61
CA GLN A 20 4.08 -3.89 22.30
C GLN A 20 3.95 -5.42 22.30
N ASP A 21 3.31 -5.99 23.31
CA ASP A 21 3.06 -7.44 23.40
C ASP A 21 2.22 -7.92 22.20
N LEU A 22 1.19 -7.16 21.85
CA LEU A 22 0.34 -7.46 20.70
C LEU A 22 1.13 -7.43 19.38
N ILE A 23 2.06 -6.50 19.21
CA ILE A 23 2.94 -6.42 18.03
C ILE A 23 3.85 -7.66 17.96
N ILE A 24 4.40 -8.10 19.09
CA ILE A 24 5.24 -9.30 19.18
C ILE A 24 4.42 -10.55 18.80
N GLN A 25 3.24 -10.71 19.37
CA GLN A 25 2.33 -11.83 19.05
C GLN A 25 1.98 -11.86 17.56
N LEU A 26 1.66 -10.71 16.96
CA LEU A 26 1.35 -10.63 15.52
C LEU A 26 2.51 -11.07 14.64
N LYS A 27 3.74 -10.77 15.02
CA LYS A 27 4.94 -11.24 14.30
C LYS A 27 5.09 -12.75 14.42
N GLN A 28 4.91 -13.30 15.61
CA GLN A 28 5.02 -14.75 15.87
C GLN A 28 4.03 -15.58 15.03
N ILE A 29 2.81 -15.07 14.83
CA ILE A 29 1.79 -15.73 13.99
C ILE A 29 1.88 -15.33 12.50
N GLY A 30 2.98 -14.72 12.07
CA GLY A 30 3.24 -14.37 10.65
C GLY A 30 2.43 -13.19 10.11
N LYS A 31 1.67 -12.44 10.94
CA LYS A 31 0.92 -11.24 10.52
C LYS A 31 1.82 -10.00 10.48
N GLU A 32 2.97 -10.12 9.82
CA GLU A 32 4.03 -9.12 9.74
C GLU A 32 3.53 -7.72 9.33
N ARG A 33 2.66 -7.65 8.30
CA ARG A 33 2.16 -6.36 7.80
C ARG A 33 1.30 -5.63 8.83
N THR A 34 0.47 -6.36 9.57
CA THR A 34 -0.35 -5.80 10.65
C THR A 34 0.54 -5.35 11.80
N ALA A 35 1.53 -6.17 12.17
CA ALA A 35 2.51 -5.82 13.20
C ALA A 35 3.27 -4.53 12.86
N GLU A 36 3.70 -4.35 11.61
CA GLU A 36 4.35 -3.11 11.14
C GLU A 36 3.43 -1.89 11.22
N SER A 37 2.15 -2.06 10.89
CA SER A 37 1.17 -0.98 10.97
C SER A 37 0.94 -0.56 12.43
N TYR A 38 0.80 -1.52 13.32
CA TYR A 38 0.65 -1.26 14.76
C TYR A 38 1.92 -0.64 15.34
N ALA A 39 3.10 -1.15 14.97
CA ALA A 39 4.38 -0.59 15.41
C ALA A 39 4.57 0.87 14.96
N SER A 40 4.12 1.21 13.75
CA SER A 40 4.19 2.61 13.25
C SER A 40 3.31 3.53 14.10
N ALA A 41 2.08 3.14 14.41
CA ALA A 41 1.17 3.91 15.25
C ALA A 41 1.66 3.97 16.71
N TYR A 42 2.12 2.84 17.25
CA TYR A 42 2.74 2.75 18.57
C TYR A 42 3.92 3.72 18.73
N ASN A 43 4.86 3.69 17.79
CA ASN A 43 6.05 4.57 17.85
C ASN A 43 5.68 6.06 17.75
N SER A 44 4.64 6.39 16.99
CA SER A 44 4.14 7.77 16.90
C SER A 44 3.48 8.20 18.20
N PHE A 45 2.64 7.36 18.79
CA PHE A 45 1.97 7.65 20.05
C PHE A 45 2.95 7.66 21.22
N LYS A 46 3.92 6.75 21.25
CA LYS A 46 4.97 6.74 22.27
C LYS A 46 5.74 8.06 22.29
N ARG A 47 6.15 8.61 21.12
CA ARG A 47 6.81 9.94 21.06
C ARG A 47 5.94 11.07 21.61
N PHE A 48 4.63 11.01 21.42
CA PHE A 48 3.72 11.97 22.03
C PHE A 48 3.69 11.83 23.56
N MET A 49 3.78 10.60 24.06
CA MET A 49 3.74 10.29 25.49
C MET A 49 5.09 10.48 26.20
N ASP A 50 6.23 10.55 25.47
CA ASP A 50 7.59 10.55 26.06
C ASP A 50 7.79 11.54 27.22
N ASN A 51 7.05 12.66 27.25
CA ASN A 51 7.08 13.63 28.35
C ASN A 51 6.08 13.30 29.49
N ASN A 52 5.16 12.34 29.28
CA ASN A 52 4.07 12.04 30.25
C ASN A 52 4.11 10.58 30.74
N GLY A 53 5.13 9.80 30.33
CA GLY A 53 5.21 8.37 30.65
C GLY A 53 4.21 7.50 29.88
N ASP A 54 3.94 6.31 30.38
CA ASP A 54 2.93 5.41 29.83
C ASP A 54 1.54 5.74 30.41
N VAL A 55 0.49 5.34 29.71
CA VAL A 55 -0.90 5.57 30.10
C VAL A 55 -1.60 4.22 30.39
N LEU A 56 -2.39 4.17 31.45
CA LEU A 56 -3.20 2.99 31.74
C LEU A 56 -4.30 2.84 30.69
N LEU A 57 -4.71 1.60 30.42
CA LEU A 57 -5.78 1.31 29.45
C LEU A 57 -7.11 1.99 29.87
N GLU A 58 -7.37 2.11 31.15
CA GLU A 58 -8.56 2.79 31.70
C GLU A 58 -8.52 4.33 31.51
N ASP A 59 -7.33 4.92 31.34
CA ASP A 59 -7.12 6.35 31.15
C ASP A 59 -7.08 6.76 29.66
N VAL A 60 -7.12 5.79 28.75
CA VAL A 60 -7.20 6.07 27.31
C VAL A 60 -8.61 6.55 26.98
N ASN A 61 -8.78 7.86 26.96
CA ASN A 61 -10.07 8.54 26.75
C ASN A 61 -10.05 9.50 25.57
N SER A 62 -11.20 10.09 25.25
CA SER A 62 -11.34 10.99 24.10
C SER A 62 -10.47 12.24 24.20
N ASN A 63 -10.29 12.79 25.40
CA ASN A 63 -9.45 13.99 25.59
C ASN A 63 -7.98 13.72 25.25
N LEU A 64 -7.46 12.55 25.65
CA LEU A 64 -6.11 12.13 25.32
C LEU A 64 -5.94 11.99 23.80
N MET A 65 -6.91 11.37 23.11
CA MET A 65 -6.85 11.19 21.66
C MET A 65 -6.98 12.51 20.90
N ILE A 66 -7.78 13.47 21.38
CA ILE A 66 -7.85 14.83 20.82
C ILE A 66 -6.50 15.54 20.98
N LYS A 67 -5.88 15.48 22.15
CA LYS A 67 -4.54 16.06 22.37
C LYS A 67 -3.49 15.45 21.43
N TYR A 68 -3.53 14.14 21.22
CA TYR A 68 -2.64 13.46 20.29
C TYR A 68 -2.91 13.88 18.83
N GLU A 69 -4.16 14.08 18.43
CA GLU A 69 -4.48 14.59 17.08
C GLU A 69 -3.92 16.00 16.86
N ILE A 70 -4.08 16.89 17.86
CA ILE A 70 -3.51 18.25 17.83
C ILE A 70 -1.98 18.19 17.71
N TYR A 71 -1.33 17.33 18.50
CA TYR A 71 0.12 17.12 18.41
C TYR A 71 0.55 16.70 17.00
N LEU A 72 -0.14 15.73 16.39
CA LEU A 72 0.17 15.29 15.03
C LEU A 72 0.01 16.41 14.00
N LYS A 73 -1.05 17.21 14.10
CA LYS A 73 -1.29 18.36 13.23
C LYS A 73 -0.20 19.42 13.39
N ASN A 74 0.21 19.72 14.61
CA ASN A 74 1.29 20.66 14.90
C ASN A 74 2.66 20.17 14.38
N CYS A 75 2.87 18.84 14.33
CA CYS A 75 4.04 18.23 13.69
C CYS A 75 3.93 18.18 12.15
N GLY A 76 2.92 18.77 11.53
CA GLY A 76 2.74 18.78 10.07
C GLY A 76 2.33 17.43 9.47
N VAL A 77 1.80 16.51 10.29
CA VAL A 77 1.36 15.19 9.80
C VAL A 77 0.07 15.36 8.98
N CYS A 78 0.09 14.84 7.74
CA CYS A 78 -1.08 14.97 6.86
C CYS A 78 -2.30 14.19 7.37
N PRO A 79 -3.55 14.62 7.03
CA PRO A 79 -4.79 14.04 7.56
C PRO A 79 -4.90 12.51 7.40
N ASN A 80 -4.51 11.96 6.25
CA ASN A 80 -4.54 10.52 6.03
C ASN A 80 -3.56 9.74 6.93
N SER A 81 -2.43 10.34 7.30
CA SER A 81 -1.48 9.72 8.24
C SER A 81 -1.99 9.82 9.67
N CYS A 82 -2.62 10.95 10.07
CA CYS A 82 -3.29 11.06 11.35
C CYS A 82 -4.38 10.00 11.50
N SER A 83 -5.26 9.90 10.50
CA SER A 83 -6.30 8.88 10.45
C SER A 83 -5.73 7.45 10.50
N TYR A 84 -4.62 7.19 9.81
CA TYR A 84 -3.95 5.90 9.86
C TYR A 84 -3.48 5.55 11.28
N TYR A 85 -2.85 6.48 11.98
CA TYR A 85 -2.44 6.26 13.38
C TYR A 85 -3.65 6.03 14.29
N MET A 86 -4.68 6.88 14.20
CA MET A 86 -5.90 6.75 15.00
C MET A 86 -6.60 5.42 14.79
N ARG A 87 -6.74 4.95 13.55
CA ARG A 87 -7.37 3.65 13.24
C ARG A 87 -6.58 2.47 13.80
N ASN A 88 -5.25 2.51 13.74
CA ASN A 88 -4.42 1.43 14.28
C ASN A 88 -4.45 1.43 15.83
N LEU A 89 -4.36 2.60 16.47
CA LEU A 89 -4.48 2.70 17.94
C LEU A 89 -5.88 2.26 18.41
N ARG A 90 -6.95 2.62 17.68
CA ARG A 90 -8.31 2.14 17.95
C ARG A 90 -8.40 0.62 17.87
N ALA A 91 -7.76 0.01 16.85
CA ALA A 91 -7.76 -1.44 16.72
C ALA A 91 -6.99 -2.12 17.86
N ILE A 92 -5.89 -1.52 18.35
CA ILE A 92 -5.16 -2.01 19.53
C ILE A 92 -6.04 -1.89 20.79
N TYR A 93 -6.66 -0.72 21.02
CA TYR A 93 -7.53 -0.47 22.16
C TYR A 93 -8.72 -1.44 22.19
N ASN A 94 -9.40 -1.63 21.05
CA ASN A 94 -10.54 -2.55 20.98
C ASN A 94 -10.14 -3.99 21.32
N ARG A 95 -8.92 -4.42 21.00
CA ARG A 95 -8.41 -5.74 21.40
C ARG A 95 -8.18 -5.86 22.92
N ALA A 96 -7.84 -4.75 23.58
CA ALA A 96 -7.78 -4.74 25.04
C ALA A 96 -9.19 -4.84 25.66
N VAL A 97 -10.17 -4.16 25.05
CA VAL A 97 -11.59 -4.30 25.45
C VAL A 97 -12.10 -5.72 25.23
N GLU A 98 -11.83 -6.33 24.06
CA GLU A 98 -12.19 -7.72 23.74
C GLU A 98 -11.57 -8.74 24.73
N LYS A 99 -10.41 -8.41 25.31
CA LYS A 99 -9.73 -9.22 26.35
C LYS A 99 -10.17 -8.85 27.78
N GLU A 100 -11.17 -8.00 27.93
CA GLU A 100 -11.70 -7.54 29.23
C GLU A 100 -10.65 -6.85 30.13
N LEU A 101 -9.58 -6.28 29.51
CA LEU A 101 -8.53 -5.55 30.24
C LEU A 101 -8.95 -4.11 30.59
N THR A 102 -9.96 -3.59 29.92
CA THR A 102 -10.57 -2.27 30.16
C THR A 102 -11.99 -2.25 29.63
N GLN A 103 -12.80 -1.31 30.14
CA GLN A 103 -14.14 -1.07 29.62
C GLN A 103 -14.08 -0.15 28.39
N GLN A 104 -15.08 -0.27 27.51
CA GLN A 104 -15.17 0.57 26.31
C GLN A 104 -15.54 2.02 26.64
N GLN A 105 -14.63 2.95 26.38
CA GLN A 105 -14.82 4.41 26.61
C GLN A 105 -14.93 5.21 25.30
N TYR A 106 -14.90 4.53 24.13
CA TYR A 106 -14.95 5.16 22.80
C TYR A 106 -13.95 6.29 22.58
N PRO A 107 -12.65 6.14 22.93
CA PRO A 107 -11.67 7.23 22.92
C PRO A 107 -11.45 7.86 21.56
N PHE A 108 -11.79 7.17 20.48
CA PHE A 108 -11.58 7.62 19.09
C PHE A 108 -12.84 8.22 18.45
N LYS A 109 -13.90 8.51 19.23
CA LYS A 109 -15.18 9.02 18.71
C LYS A 109 -15.04 10.40 18.06
N TYR A 110 -14.20 11.26 18.60
CA TYR A 110 -14.11 12.67 18.21
C TYR A 110 -12.84 13.03 17.45
N VAL A 111 -12.03 12.05 17.03
CA VAL A 111 -10.84 12.24 16.21
C VAL A 111 -11.06 11.78 14.78
N TYR A 112 -10.28 12.34 13.85
CA TYR A 112 -10.42 11.99 12.44
C TYR A 112 -9.91 10.58 12.14
N THR A 113 -10.81 9.73 11.66
CA THR A 113 -10.52 8.36 11.22
C THR A 113 -10.95 8.10 9.77
N GLY A 114 -11.27 9.16 9.03
CA GLY A 114 -11.71 9.12 7.63
C GLY A 114 -10.58 8.93 6.63
N ILE A 115 -10.90 9.13 5.36
CA ILE A 115 -9.96 9.08 4.24
C ILE A 115 -10.12 10.36 3.42
N ASP A 116 -9.09 11.20 3.41
CA ASP A 116 -9.04 12.36 2.54
C ASP A 116 -8.72 11.99 1.11
N LYS A 117 -9.31 12.75 0.19
CA LYS A 117 -9.01 12.62 -1.24
C LYS A 117 -7.55 13.02 -1.48
N THR A 118 -6.81 12.13 -2.13
CA THR A 118 -5.42 12.38 -2.54
C THR A 118 -5.35 12.67 -4.02
N VAL A 119 -4.39 13.53 -4.42
CA VAL A 119 -4.08 13.76 -5.83
C VAL A 119 -3.69 12.43 -6.49
N LYS A 120 -4.35 12.09 -7.59
CA LYS A 120 -4.06 10.87 -8.34
C LYS A 120 -2.75 11.03 -9.12
N ARG A 121 -1.90 10.01 -9.06
CA ARG A 121 -0.55 10.03 -9.64
C ARG A 121 -0.48 9.25 -10.96
N ALA A 122 -1.57 9.24 -11.74
CA ALA A 122 -1.57 8.59 -13.04
C ALA A 122 -0.83 9.45 -14.07
N VAL A 123 -0.11 8.80 -14.98
CA VAL A 123 0.52 9.43 -16.14
C VAL A 123 -0.18 9.00 -17.42
N SER A 124 -0.06 9.81 -18.46
CA SER A 124 -0.70 9.58 -19.77
C SER A 124 -0.06 8.42 -20.54
N LEU A 125 -0.77 7.91 -21.55
CA LEU A 125 -0.20 6.92 -22.48
C LEU A 125 1.02 7.48 -23.23
N LYS A 126 1.03 8.78 -23.55
CA LYS A 126 2.19 9.46 -24.14
C LYS A 126 3.41 9.35 -23.22
N THR A 127 3.23 9.64 -21.93
CA THR A 127 4.29 9.54 -20.92
C THR A 127 4.79 8.09 -20.77
N ILE A 128 3.89 7.09 -20.78
CA ILE A 128 4.28 5.66 -20.75
C ILE A 128 5.18 5.33 -21.95
N ARG A 129 4.84 5.82 -23.15
CA ARG A 129 5.67 5.62 -24.36
C ARG A 129 7.03 6.31 -24.23
N GLN A 130 7.09 7.50 -23.66
CA GLN A 130 8.36 8.20 -23.41
C GLN A 130 9.25 7.40 -22.44
N ILE A 131 8.68 6.88 -21.34
CA ILE A 131 9.40 6.03 -20.39
C ILE A 131 9.91 4.75 -21.08
N GLN A 132 9.06 4.11 -21.89
CA GLN A 132 9.41 2.89 -22.62
C GLN A 132 10.57 3.08 -23.59
N ASN A 133 10.59 4.21 -24.31
CA ASN A 133 11.55 4.47 -25.39
C ASN A 133 12.80 5.22 -24.92
N LEU A 134 12.92 5.53 -23.63
CA LEU A 134 14.08 6.23 -23.09
C LEU A 134 15.32 5.36 -23.23
N ASP A 135 16.37 5.89 -23.87
CA ASP A 135 17.67 5.23 -23.92
C ASP A 135 18.37 5.32 -22.56
N LEU A 136 18.59 4.19 -21.95
CA LEU A 136 19.21 4.04 -20.63
C LEU A 136 20.40 3.05 -20.68
N SER A 137 20.91 2.77 -21.88
CA SER A 137 22.00 1.80 -22.12
C SER A 137 23.25 2.09 -21.27
N THR A 138 23.52 3.37 -20.99
CA THR A 138 24.66 3.81 -20.18
C THR A 138 24.43 3.68 -18.66
N ASN A 139 23.20 3.40 -18.21
CA ASN A 139 22.89 3.33 -16.78
C ASN A 139 22.02 2.10 -16.42
N PRO A 140 22.66 0.93 -16.22
CA PRO A 140 21.95 -0.34 -16.01
C PRO A 140 20.97 -0.33 -14.82
N LEU A 141 21.23 0.43 -13.76
CA LEU A 141 20.35 0.51 -12.59
C LEU A 141 19.07 1.32 -12.87
N ILE A 142 19.17 2.37 -13.69
CA ILE A 142 17.98 3.15 -14.09
C ILE A 142 17.18 2.35 -15.13
N ASP A 143 17.87 1.69 -16.05
CA ASP A 143 17.29 0.82 -17.06
C ASP A 143 16.51 -0.35 -16.41
N TYR A 144 17.09 -0.99 -15.41
CA TYR A 144 16.40 -2.00 -14.61
C TYR A 144 15.13 -1.45 -13.94
N ALA A 145 15.20 -0.27 -13.34
CA ALA A 145 14.03 0.34 -12.71
C ALA A 145 12.92 0.66 -13.72
N ARG A 146 13.28 1.14 -14.93
CA ARG A 146 12.36 1.33 -16.04
C ARG A 146 11.68 0.00 -16.42
N ASP A 147 12.45 -1.06 -16.57
CA ASP A 147 11.93 -2.37 -16.98
C ASP A 147 10.97 -2.97 -15.94
N ILE A 148 11.26 -2.83 -14.64
CA ILE A 148 10.34 -3.23 -13.57
C ILE A 148 9.05 -2.39 -13.60
N PHE A 149 9.14 -1.09 -13.86
CA PHE A 149 7.97 -0.22 -14.03
C PHE A 149 7.12 -0.66 -15.23
N MET A 150 7.77 -0.91 -16.38
CA MET A 150 7.09 -1.36 -17.60
C MET A 150 6.52 -2.76 -17.45
N PHE A 151 7.20 -3.67 -16.76
CA PHE A 151 6.66 -5.00 -16.46
C PHE A 151 5.36 -4.91 -15.64
N SER A 152 5.34 -4.05 -14.59
CA SER A 152 4.11 -3.77 -13.85
C SER A 152 3.00 -3.27 -14.77
N PHE A 153 3.31 -2.33 -15.67
CA PHE A 153 2.33 -1.79 -16.62
C PHE A 153 1.80 -2.88 -17.57
N TYR A 154 2.68 -3.70 -18.16
CA TYR A 154 2.30 -4.78 -19.07
C TYR A 154 1.46 -5.86 -18.39
N THR A 155 1.72 -6.11 -17.11
CA THR A 155 0.97 -7.08 -16.30
C THR A 155 -0.24 -6.45 -15.59
N ARG A 156 -0.93 -5.50 -16.24
CA ARG A 156 -2.18 -4.86 -15.77
C ARG A 156 -2.00 -4.11 -14.44
N GLY A 157 -0.83 -3.55 -14.21
CA GLY A 157 -0.50 -2.85 -12.97
C GLY A 157 -0.24 -3.79 -11.79
N MET A 158 0.41 -4.91 -12.03
CA MET A 158 0.83 -5.84 -10.97
C MET A 158 1.60 -5.09 -9.89
N SER A 159 1.30 -5.37 -8.62
CA SER A 159 1.97 -4.70 -7.51
C SER A 159 3.43 -5.15 -7.37
N PHE A 160 4.28 -4.28 -6.82
CA PHE A 160 5.71 -4.59 -6.70
C PHE A 160 5.97 -5.85 -5.84
N ILE A 161 5.16 -6.07 -4.81
CA ILE A 161 5.28 -7.28 -4.00
C ILE A 161 4.90 -8.54 -4.80
N ASP A 162 3.85 -8.47 -5.61
CA ASP A 162 3.46 -9.62 -6.44
C ASP A 162 4.56 -9.94 -7.46
N MET A 163 5.14 -8.92 -8.13
CA MET A 163 6.29 -9.10 -9.04
C MET A 163 7.50 -9.71 -8.36
N ALA A 164 7.80 -9.28 -7.11
CA ALA A 164 8.99 -9.74 -6.39
C ALA A 164 8.94 -11.24 -6.05
N TYR A 165 7.74 -11.75 -5.75
CA TYR A 165 7.55 -13.16 -5.40
C TYR A 165 7.09 -14.04 -6.56
N LEU A 166 6.99 -13.49 -7.77
CA LEU A 166 6.59 -14.24 -8.97
C LEU A 166 7.64 -15.31 -9.31
N LYS A 167 7.20 -16.55 -9.44
CA LYS A 167 8.08 -17.70 -9.73
C LYS A 167 8.00 -18.10 -11.20
N LYS A 168 9.06 -18.72 -11.72
CA LYS A 168 9.10 -19.26 -13.08
C LYS A 168 7.98 -20.27 -13.34
N LYS A 169 7.65 -21.10 -12.34
CA LYS A 169 6.55 -22.08 -12.41
C LYS A 169 5.15 -21.45 -12.55
N ASP A 170 5.01 -20.16 -12.24
CA ASP A 170 3.75 -19.45 -12.35
C ASP A 170 3.44 -19.06 -13.82
N LEU A 171 4.44 -19.19 -14.72
CA LEU A 171 4.29 -19.01 -16.16
C LEU A 171 4.25 -20.38 -16.84
N GLN A 172 3.08 -20.77 -17.35
CA GLN A 172 2.87 -22.03 -18.03
C GLN A 172 1.97 -21.83 -19.26
N ASN A 173 2.28 -22.50 -20.36
CA ASN A 173 1.47 -22.49 -21.58
C ASN A 173 1.06 -21.07 -22.07
N GLY A 174 1.96 -20.09 -21.93
CA GLY A 174 1.68 -18.72 -22.35
C GLY A 174 0.71 -17.96 -21.44
N VAL A 175 0.46 -18.47 -20.22
CA VAL A 175 -0.37 -17.81 -19.22
C VAL A 175 0.42 -17.69 -17.91
N LEU A 176 0.46 -16.47 -17.38
CA LEU A 176 0.97 -16.18 -16.05
C LEU A 176 -0.16 -16.28 -15.04
N SER A 177 -0.03 -17.19 -14.08
CA SER A 177 -1.04 -17.47 -13.05
C SER A 177 -0.45 -17.24 -11.67
N TYR A 178 -0.99 -16.29 -10.89
CA TYR A 178 -0.47 -15.98 -9.56
C TYR A 178 -1.57 -15.56 -8.58
N ARG A 179 -1.33 -15.77 -7.28
CA ARG A 179 -2.18 -15.25 -6.21
C ARG A 179 -1.68 -13.90 -5.71
N ARG A 180 -2.58 -12.96 -5.62
CA ARG A 180 -2.28 -11.62 -5.15
C ARG A 180 -1.99 -11.59 -3.65
N HIS A 181 -0.83 -11.08 -3.23
CA HIS A 181 -0.43 -11.02 -1.82
C HIS A 181 -1.40 -10.24 -0.90
N LYS A 182 -2.14 -9.28 -1.45
CA LYS A 182 -3.03 -8.43 -0.65
C LYS A 182 -4.42 -9.03 -0.44
N THR A 183 -4.97 -9.68 -1.45
CA THR A 183 -6.38 -10.12 -1.51
C THR A 183 -6.55 -11.62 -1.68
N ASP A 184 -5.44 -12.34 -1.84
CA ASP A 184 -5.38 -13.78 -2.14
C ASP A 184 -6.15 -14.20 -3.42
N GLN A 185 -6.55 -13.22 -4.22
CA GLN A 185 -7.27 -13.47 -5.46
C GLN A 185 -6.34 -14.08 -6.51
N GLN A 186 -6.80 -15.15 -7.17
CA GLN A 186 -6.11 -15.76 -8.30
C GLN A 186 -6.30 -14.92 -9.55
N LEU A 187 -5.20 -14.57 -10.23
CA LEU A 187 -5.19 -13.81 -11.47
C LEU A 187 -4.50 -14.59 -12.58
N PHE A 188 -5.03 -14.44 -13.79
CA PHE A 188 -4.50 -15.05 -15.02
C PHE A 188 -4.18 -13.95 -16.02
N ILE A 189 -2.95 -13.90 -16.50
CA ILE A 189 -2.48 -12.91 -17.46
C ILE A 189 -1.91 -13.63 -18.67
N LYS A 190 -2.49 -13.38 -19.85
CA LYS A 190 -1.90 -13.84 -21.10
C LYS A 190 -0.50 -13.27 -21.23
N TRP A 191 0.47 -14.14 -21.50
CA TRP A 191 1.85 -13.74 -21.65
C TRP A 191 2.10 -13.11 -23.01
N GLU A 192 2.70 -11.93 -23.02
CA GLU A 192 2.91 -11.14 -24.24
C GLU A 192 4.41 -10.88 -24.48
N LYS A 193 4.80 -10.69 -25.75
CA LYS A 193 6.19 -10.43 -26.14
C LYS A 193 6.92 -9.33 -25.33
N PRO A 194 6.30 -8.19 -24.98
CA PRO A 194 6.97 -7.17 -24.16
C PRO A 194 7.37 -7.64 -22.76
N MET A 195 6.58 -8.54 -22.16
CA MET A 195 6.91 -9.14 -20.85
C MET A 195 8.11 -10.08 -20.98
N GLN A 196 8.10 -10.93 -22.03
CA GLN A 196 9.18 -11.87 -22.31
C GLN A 196 10.52 -11.13 -22.54
N LYS A 197 10.52 -10.06 -23.33
CA LYS A 197 11.72 -9.25 -23.57
C LYS A 197 12.38 -8.74 -22.29
N ILE A 198 11.57 -8.36 -21.28
CA ILE A 198 12.10 -7.93 -20.00
C ILE A 198 12.70 -9.12 -19.24
N VAL A 199 12.02 -10.24 -19.20
CA VAL A 199 12.52 -11.44 -18.49
C VAL A 199 13.82 -11.96 -19.13
N ASP A 200 13.87 -12.01 -20.45
CA ASP A 200 15.06 -12.50 -21.19
C ASP A 200 16.30 -11.61 -20.98
N LYS A 201 16.10 -10.35 -20.67
CA LYS A 201 17.19 -9.39 -20.41
C LYS A 201 17.94 -9.69 -19.11
N TYR A 202 17.31 -10.38 -18.16
CA TYR A 202 17.87 -10.62 -16.83
C TYR A 202 18.10 -12.09 -16.59
N ASN A 203 19.35 -12.44 -16.27
CA ASN A 203 19.70 -13.83 -15.93
C ASN A 203 19.16 -14.18 -14.53
N THR A 204 18.22 -15.13 -14.49
CA THR A 204 17.67 -15.69 -13.26
C THR A 204 17.80 -17.22 -13.21
N ILE A 205 18.76 -17.81 -13.94
CA ILE A 205 18.86 -19.28 -14.12
C ILE A 205 18.86 -20.03 -12.79
N GLU A 206 19.64 -19.56 -11.83
CA GLU A 206 19.78 -20.19 -10.50
C GLU A 206 18.68 -19.77 -9.50
N SER A 207 17.79 -18.86 -9.90
CA SER A 207 16.72 -18.35 -9.03
C SER A 207 15.37 -19.00 -9.40
N PRO A 208 14.53 -19.36 -8.43
CA PRO A 208 13.15 -19.78 -8.71
C PRO A 208 12.26 -18.63 -9.16
N TYR A 209 12.69 -17.38 -8.96
CA TYR A 209 11.92 -16.19 -9.28
C TYR A 209 12.04 -15.80 -10.74
N LEU A 210 10.96 -15.24 -11.29
CA LEU A 210 10.88 -14.81 -12.69
C LEU A 210 11.69 -13.53 -12.94
N LEU A 211 11.74 -12.62 -11.95
CA LEU A 211 12.47 -11.35 -12.00
C LEU A 211 13.55 -11.30 -10.92
N PRO A 212 14.71 -10.64 -11.15
CA PRO A 212 15.82 -10.62 -10.20
C PRO A 212 15.60 -9.59 -9.07
N ILE A 213 14.39 -9.52 -8.51
CA ILE A 213 14.05 -8.65 -7.39
C ILE A 213 14.51 -9.26 -6.07
N ILE A 214 14.25 -10.57 -5.89
CA ILE A 214 14.74 -11.38 -4.79
C ILE A 214 15.85 -12.27 -5.34
N LYS A 215 17.03 -12.18 -4.76
CA LYS A 215 18.26 -12.83 -5.28
C LYS A 215 18.44 -14.27 -4.82
N ASN A 216 17.62 -14.73 -3.87
CA ASN A 216 17.70 -16.10 -3.31
C ASN A 216 19.12 -16.51 -2.83
N ASN A 217 19.83 -15.59 -2.18
CA ASN A 217 21.21 -15.75 -1.73
C ASN A 217 21.33 -16.08 -0.23
N GLY A 218 20.31 -16.73 0.35
CA GLY A 218 20.25 -17.07 1.79
C GLY A 218 19.84 -15.91 2.70
N LYS A 219 19.58 -14.72 2.17
CA LYS A 219 19.07 -13.58 2.93
C LYS A 219 17.56 -13.64 3.05
N ASP A 220 17.01 -12.94 4.06
CA ASP A 220 15.56 -12.80 4.22
C ASP A 220 14.91 -12.18 2.96
N PRO A 221 14.04 -12.91 2.25
CA PRO A 221 13.38 -12.42 1.03
C PRO A 221 12.59 -11.12 1.26
N ARG A 222 12.03 -10.93 2.45
CA ARG A 222 11.29 -9.72 2.80
C ARG A 222 12.20 -8.50 2.88
N ARG A 223 13.39 -8.66 3.43
CA ARG A 223 14.39 -7.60 3.49
C ARG A 223 14.92 -7.25 2.10
N GLU A 224 15.16 -8.26 1.25
CA GLU A 224 15.57 -8.04 -0.14
C GLU A 224 14.50 -7.29 -0.92
N TYR A 225 13.24 -7.72 -0.83
CA TYR A 225 12.09 -7.04 -1.41
C TYR A 225 12.02 -5.56 -0.99
N LYS A 226 12.12 -5.25 0.31
CA LYS A 226 12.08 -3.87 0.81
C LYS A 226 13.21 -3.01 0.23
N ASN A 227 14.43 -3.52 0.26
CA ASN A 227 15.61 -2.83 -0.28
C ASN A 227 15.47 -2.58 -1.79
N ALA A 228 15.04 -3.58 -2.56
CA ALA A 228 14.78 -3.46 -3.98
C ALA A 228 13.69 -2.40 -4.27
N SER A 229 12.59 -2.41 -3.51
CA SER A 229 11.53 -1.41 -3.63
C SER A 229 12.03 0.02 -3.43
N HIS A 230 12.86 0.25 -2.40
CA HIS A 230 13.46 1.57 -2.15
C HIS A 230 14.41 1.99 -3.28
N LEU A 231 15.27 1.08 -3.73
CA LEU A 231 16.22 1.35 -4.82
C LEU A 231 15.48 1.69 -6.11
N ILE A 232 14.55 0.85 -6.53
CA ILE A 232 13.78 1.04 -7.78
C ILE A 232 13.00 2.34 -7.74
N ASN A 233 12.27 2.63 -6.67
CA ASN A 233 11.52 3.88 -6.56
C ASN A 233 12.43 5.12 -6.57
N ARG A 234 13.65 5.04 -6.00
CA ARG A 234 14.65 6.12 -6.10
C ARG A 234 15.10 6.33 -7.55
N LYS A 235 15.33 5.24 -8.32
CA LYS A 235 15.72 5.33 -9.73
C LYS A 235 14.57 5.79 -10.63
N LEU A 236 13.33 5.39 -10.34
CA LEU A 236 12.15 5.90 -11.04
C LEU A 236 11.96 7.40 -10.87
N LYS A 237 12.31 7.97 -9.71
CA LYS A 237 12.30 9.43 -9.52
C LYS A 237 13.28 10.13 -10.50
N VAL A 238 14.45 9.54 -10.73
CA VAL A 238 15.42 10.06 -11.70
C VAL A 238 14.83 10.05 -13.11
N ILE A 239 14.18 8.94 -13.52
CA ILE A 239 13.46 8.90 -14.82
C ILE A 239 12.39 9.98 -14.89
N GLY A 240 11.63 10.20 -13.81
CA GLY A 240 10.64 11.26 -13.74
C GLY A 240 11.24 12.66 -13.95
N GLN A 241 12.43 12.91 -13.39
CA GLN A 241 13.17 14.17 -13.59
C GLN A 241 13.68 14.30 -15.02
N MET A 242 14.28 13.26 -15.61
CA MET A 242 14.77 13.25 -16.98
C MET A 242 13.69 13.56 -18.02
N LEU A 243 12.45 13.15 -17.76
CA LEU A 243 11.30 13.33 -18.64
C LEU A 243 10.38 14.49 -18.19
N GLU A 244 10.78 15.27 -17.18
CA GLU A 244 10.01 16.39 -16.62
C GLU A 244 8.57 16.02 -16.25
N ILE A 245 8.39 14.79 -15.73
CA ILE A 245 7.07 14.29 -15.35
C ILE A 245 6.61 15.01 -14.08
N PRO A 246 5.42 15.68 -14.08
CA PRO A 246 4.98 16.52 -12.96
C PRO A 246 4.62 15.73 -11.70
N VAL A 247 4.52 14.41 -11.79
CA VAL A 247 4.24 13.53 -10.64
C VAL A 247 5.47 12.70 -10.26
N THR A 248 5.67 12.47 -8.98
CA THR A 248 6.74 11.60 -8.52
C THR A 248 6.53 10.17 -9.03
N LEU A 249 7.40 9.72 -9.94
CA LEU A 249 7.33 8.39 -10.52
C LEU A 249 7.72 7.33 -9.49
N THR A 250 6.87 6.31 -9.34
CA THR A 250 7.07 5.15 -8.47
C THR A 250 6.47 3.91 -9.15
N THR A 251 6.80 2.71 -8.67
CA THR A 251 6.21 1.47 -9.20
C THR A 251 4.67 1.48 -9.12
N TYR A 252 4.10 2.18 -8.14
CA TYR A 252 2.65 2.28 -7.98
C TYR A 252 1.99 3.16 -9.07
N VAL A 253 2.73 4.09 -9.67
CA VAL A 253 2.26 4.93 -10.78
C VAL A 253 1.93 4.08 -12.01
N ALA A 254 2.68 3.00 -12.27
CA ALA A 254 2.37 2.07 -13.38
C ALA A 254 0.96 1.50 -13.26
N ARG A 255 0.57 1.11 -12.05
CA ARG A 255 -0.77 0.58 -11.77
C ARG A 255 -1.86 1.64 -11.94
N HIS A 256 -1.63 2.87 -11.47
CA HIS A 256 -2.55 3.98 -11.68
C HIS A 256 -2.68 4.33 -13.16
N ALA A 257 -1.57 4.37 -13.89
CA ALA A 257 -1.55 4.68 -15.31
C ALA A 257 -2.34 3.63 -16.10
N TRP A 258 -2.11 2.33 -15.84
CA TRP A 258 -2.85 1.27 -16.53
C TRP A 258 -4.35 1.41 -16.33
N ALA A 259 -4.82 1.59 -15.08
CA ALA A 259 -6.24 1.73 -14.78
C ALA A 259 -6.88 2.95 -15.45
N ASN A 260 -6.21 4.10 -15.40
CA ASN A 260 -6.73 5.33 -16.00
C ASN A 260 -6.72 5.27 -17.54
N ILE A 261 -5.69 4.67 -18.14
CA ILE A 261 -5.63 4.44 -19.60
C ILE A 261 -6.73 3.47 -20.03
N ALA A 262 -6.95 2.37 -19.28
CA ALA A 262 -8.04 1.44 -19.55
C ALA A 262 -9.40 2.16 -19.51
N LYS A 263 -9.64 3.01 -18.48
CA LYS A 263 -10.86 3.83 -18.38
C LYS A 263 -10.98 4.80 -19.56
N SER A 264 -9.90 5.47 -19.98
CA SER A 264 -9.92 6.38 -21.13
C SER A 264 -10.18 5.68 -22.47
N LYS A 265 -10.00 4.36 -22.52
CA LYS A 265 -10.35 3.48 -23.65
C LYS A 265 -11.74 2.87 -23.53
N ASN A 266 -12.59 3.39 -22.64
CA ASN A 266 -13.96 2.94 -22.39
C ASN A 266 -14.07 1.48 -21.93
N ILE A 267 -13.01 0.92 -21.31
CA ILE A 267 -13.08 -0.39 -20.66
C ILE A 267 -13.95 -0.24 -19.39
N SER A 268 -14.91 -1.13 -19.21
CA SER A 268 -15.83 -1.08 -18.06
C SER A 268 -15.10 -1.19 -16.73
N ILE A 269 -15.66 -0.57 -15.68
CA ILE A 269 -15.06 -0.59 -14.34
C ILE A 269 -14.99 -2.02 -13.79
N SER A 270 -15.96 -2.86 -14.10
CA SER A 270 -15.97 -4.28 -13.72
C SER A 270 -14.75 -5.02 -14.28
N VAL A 271 -14.48 -4.87 -15.58
CA VAL A 271 -13.31 -5.48 -16.24
C VAL A 271 -12.00 -4.92 -15.67
N ILE A 272 -11.91 -3.61 -15.40
CA ILE A 272 -10.74 -3.01 -14.78
C ILE A 272 -10.55 -3.56 -13.36
N SER A 273 -11.62 -3.69 -12.59
CA SER A 273 -11.61 -4.23 -11.22
C SER A 273 -11.09 -5.65 -11.17
N GLU A 274 -11.64 -6.51 -12.02
CA GLU A 274 -11.23 -7.91 -12.15
C GLU A 274 -9.76 -8.02 -12.61
N ALA A 275 -9.40 -7.31 -13.68
CA ALA A 275 -8.04 -7.31 -14.21
C ALA A 275 -6.98 -6.87 -13.20
N MET A 276 -7.34 -5.98 -12.27
CA MET A 276 -6.47 -5.51 -11.19
C MET A 276 -6.55 -6.36 -9.93
N GLY A 277 -7.47 -7.32 -9.84
CA GLY A 277 -7.70 -8.13 -8.64
C GLY A 277 -8.19 -7.29 -7.46
N HIS A 278 -9.17 -6.44 -7.64
CA HIS A 278 -9.82 -5.72 -6.56
C HIS A 278 -11.03 -6.50 -6.04
N ASP A 279 -11.19 -6.57 -4.72
CA ASP A 279 -12.32 -7.27 -4.09
C ASP A 279 -13.67 -6.60 -4.37
N SER A 280 -13.67 -5.34 -4.78
CA SER A 280 -14.90 -4.61 -5.13
C SER A 280 -14.64 -3.52 -6.16
N GLU A 281 -15.65 -3.22 -6.98
CA GLU A 281 -15.63 -2.08 -7.90
C GLU A 281 -15.47 -0.74 -7.18
N ASN A 282 -15.97 -0.61 -5.95
CA ASN A 282 -15.79 0.61 -5.16
C ASN A 282 -14.31 0.93 -4.93
N THR A 283 -13.46 -0.09 -4.70
CA THR A 283 -12.01 0.08 -4.63
C THR A 283 -11.48 0.66 -5.95
N THR A 284 -11.96 0.16 -7.09
CA THR A 284 -11.57 0.64 -8.42
C THR A 284 -12.05 2.07 -8.65
N ARG A 285 -13.27 2.42 -8.25
CA ARG A 285 -13.81 3.79 -8.35
C ARG A 285 -13.00 4.82 -7.56
N ILE A 286 -12.61 4.47 -6.33
CA ILE A 286 -11.74 5.30 -5.50
C ILE A 286 -10.35 5.44 -6.15
N TYR A 287 -9.89 4.37 -6.80
CA TYR A 287 -8.59 4.30 -7.45
C TYR A 287 -8.50 5.14 -8.71
N LEU A 288 -9.55 5.13 -9.53
CA LEU A 288 -9.63 5.91 -10.75
C LEU A 288 -9.75 7.39 -10.39
N ALA A 289 -9.00 8.24 -11.10
CA ALA A 289 -9.18 9.68 -11.01
C ALA A 289 -10.63 10.07 -11.31
N SER A 290 -11.10 11.19 -10.79
CA SER A 290 -12.27 11.87 -11.33
C SER A 290 -12.11 11.96 -12.87
N LEU A 291 -13.20 11.96 -13.59
CA LEU A 291 -13.16 12.15 -15.05
C LEU A 291 -12.31 13.39 -15.36
N ASP A 292 -11.42 13.26 -16.32
CA ASP A 292 -10.69 14.40 -16.85
C ASP A 292 -11.71 15.44 -17.35
N ALA A 293 -11.54 16.70 -17.01
CA ALA A 293 -12.44 17.77 -17.46
C ALA A 293 -12.68 17.68 -18.97
N SER A 294 -11.65 17.35 -19.75
CA SER A 294 -11.75 17.15 -21.20
C SER A 294 -12.74 16.05 -21.62
N ILE A 295 -12.96 15.03 -20.81
CA ILE A 295 -13.95 13.97 -21.08
C ILE A 295 -15.36 14.48 -20.79
N VAL A 296 -15.53 15.25 -19.71
CA VAL A 296 -16.81 15.89 -19.37
C VAL A 296 -17.17 16.91 -20.46
N ASP A 297 -16.21 17.73 -20.90
CA ASP A 297 -16.41 18.72 -21.95
C ASP A 297 -16.76 18.06 -23.29
N LYS A 298 -16.11 16.95 -23.65
CA LYS A 298 -16.49 16.16 -24.84
C LYS A 298 -17.90 15.60 -24.74
N ALA A 299 -18.25 15.04 -23.59
CA ALA A 299 -19.60 14.54 -23.37
C ALA A 299 -20.65 15.67 -23.50
N ASN A 300 -20.37 16.83 -22.90
CA ASN A 300 -21.22 18.01 -23.03
C ASN A 300 -21.32 18.49 -24.50
N SER A 301 -20.20 18.52 -25.22
CA SER A 301 -20.18 18.88 -26.65
C SER A 301 -21.03 17.94 -27.52
N ILE A 302 -21.05 16.63 -27.19
CA ILE A 302 -21.88 15.65 -27.90
C ILE A 302 -23.37 15.94 -27.62
N ILE A 303 -23.73 16.20 -26.36
CA ILE A 303 -25.09 16.53 -25.96
C ILE A 303 -25.56 17.81 -26.67
N LEU A 304 -24.72 18.86 -26.64
CA LEU A 304 -25.08 20.14 -27.28
C LEU A 304 -25.22 20.03 -28.81
N LYS A 305 -24.48 19.13 -29.45
CA LYS A 305 -24.62 18.87 -30.91
C LYS A 305 -25.87 18.05 -31.27
N SER A 306 -26.52 17.45 -30.31
CA SER A 306 -27.77 16.69 -30.51
C SER A 306 -29.05 17.53 -30.27
N LEU A 307 -28.88 18.80 -29.88
CA LEU A 307 -29.95 19.80 -29.78
C LEU A 307 -30.10 20.59 -31.10
#